data_e8205db9ec706b25fe823944f340d170
#
_entry.id   e8205db9ec706b25fe823944f340d170
#
_cell.length_a   1.000
_cell.length_b   1.000
_cell.length_c   1.000
_cell.angle_alpha   90.00
_cell.angle_beta   90.00
_cell.angle_gamma   90.00
#
_symmetry.space_group_name_H-M   'P 1'
#
loop_
_entity.id
_entity.type
_entity.pdbx_description
1 polymer ?
#
loop_
_entity_poly.entity_id
_entity_poly.type
_entity_poly.pdbx_seq_one_letter_code
_entity_poly.pdbx_strand_id
1 'polypeptide(L)' 'PMARRLRPVSRRELVARLKALGFSGPYTGGRHQFMVRGSIRLVLPNPHRGEIGVDLLKRILRQAGIEEEEWLE' A
#
# COMPACT_ATOMS: atom_id res chain seq x y z
N PRO A 1 -9.91 6.00 24.37
CA PRO A 1 -10.12 5.78 22.95
C PRO A 1 -9.56 4.46 22.50
N MET A 2 -10.19 3.93 21.51
CA MET A 2 -9.78 2.65 20.96
C MET A 2 -8.54 2.84 20.11
N ALA A 3 -7.57 1.96 20.30
CA ALA A 3 -6.41 1.95 19.43
C ALA A 3 -6.82 1.45 18.06
N ARG A 4 -6.40 2.17 17.02
CA ARG A 4 -6.61 1.72 15.66
C ARG A 4 -5.54 0.69 15.30
N ARG A 5 -5.95 -0.29 14.54
CA ARG A 5 -5.04 -1.35 14.10
C ARG A 5 -5.12 -1.50 12.60
N LEU A 6 -4.00 -1.93 12.04
CA LEU A 6 -3.97 -2.30 10.64
C LEU A 6 -4.87 -3.51 10.43
N ARG A 7 -5.54 -3.53 9.27
CA ARG A 7 -6.39 -4.62 8.85
C ARG A 7 -5.99 -5.05 7.45
N PRO A 8 -6.24 -6.29 7.09
CA PRO A 8 -6.03 -6.69 5.71
C PRO A 8 -6.83 -5.79 4.77
N VAL A 9 -6.27 -5.50 3.61
CA VAL A 9 -6.93 -4.67 2.61
C VAL A 9 -6.90 -5.38 1.27
N SER A 10 -7.86 -5.08 0.42
CA SER A 10 -7.83 -5.54 -0.95
C SER A 10 -6.77 -4.74 -1.71
N ARG A 11 -6.32 -5.29 -2.84
CA ARG A 11 -5.41 -4.57 -3.71
C ARG A 11 -6.02 -3.25 -4.17
N ARG A 12 -7.30 -3.28 -4.48
CA ARG A 12 -8.02 -2.08 -4.92
C ARG A 12 -8.02 -1.01 -3.83
N GLU A 13 -8.26 -1.41 -2.60
CA GLU A 13 -8.25 -0.47 -1.48
C GLU A 13 -6.84 0.06 -1.24
N LEU A 14 -5.83 -0.80 -1.33
CA LEU A 14 -4.45 -0.37 -1.19
C LEU A 14 -4.11 0.72 -2.19
N VAL A 15 -4.45 0.51 -3.46
CA VAL A 15 -4.18 1.48 -4.51
C VAL A 15 -4.90 2.80 -4.23
N ALA A 16 -6.16 2.73 -3.85
CA ALA A 16 -6.94 3.94 -3.60
C ALA A 16 -6.33 4.76 -2.45
N ARG A 17 -5.92 4.08 -1.39
CA ARG A 17 -5.35 4.78 -0.23
C ARG A 17 -3.96 5.32 -0.52
N LEU A 18 -3.17 4.60 -1.29
CA LEU A 18 -1.86 5.11 -1.70
C LEU A 18 -2.00 6.37 -2.55
N LYS A 19 -3.00 6.40 -3.44
CA LYS A 19 -3.26 7.61 -4.21
C LYS A 19 -3.63 8.79 -3.31
N ALA A 20 -4.45 8.54 -2.30
CA ALA A 20 -4.82 9.57 -1.35
C ALA A 20 -3.61 10.09 -0.59
N LEU A 21 -2.58 9.27 -0.44
CA LEU A 21 -1.35 9.64 0.26
C LEU A 21 -0.27 10.18 -0.70
N GLY A 22 -0.65 10.47 -1.94
CA GLY A 22 0.25 11.16 -2.86
C GLY A 22 0.98 10.28 -3.86
N PHE A 23 0.67 9.00 -3.91
CA PHE A 23 1.28 8.12 -4.90
C PHE A 23 0.54 8.22 -6.23
N SER A 24 1.29 8.16 -7.31
CA SER A 24 0.75 8.08 -8.67
C SER A 24 0.83 6.66 -9.19
N GLY A 25 0.02 6.35 -10.20
CA GLY A 25 -0.05 5.03 -10.76
C GLY A 25 -1.39 4.38 -10.47
N PRO A 26 -1.47 3.05 -10.58
CA PRO A 26 -0.37 2.12 -10.81
C PRO A 26 0.12 2.10 -12.25
N TYR A 27 1.41 1.91 -12.38
CA TYR A 27 2.07 1.78 -13.69
C TYR A 27 2.47 0.32 -13.90
N THR A 28 2.55 -0.10 -15.15
CA THR A 28 2.97 -1.44 -15.49
C THR A 28 4.47 -1.46 -15.78
N GLY A 29 5.19 -2.32 -15.07
CA GLY A 29 6.63 -2.47 -15.29
C GLY A 29 7.02 -3.92 -15.11
N GLY A 30 6.94 -4.72 -16.19
CA GLY A 30 7.24 -6.12 -16.10
C GLY A 30 6.09 -6.91 -15.49
N ARG A 31 6.38 -7.80 -14.56
CA ARG A 31 5.37 -8.69 -13.98
C ARG A 31 4.47 -8.03 -12.96
N HIS A 32 4.96 -6.96 -12.35
CA HIS A 32 4.24 -6.30 -11.27
C HIS A 32 3.98 -4.86 -11.61
N GLN A 33 2.87 -4.36 -11.13
CA GLN A 33 2.60 -2.94 -11.21
C GLN A 33 3.30 -2.23 -10.05
N PHE A 34 3.53 -0.94 -10.21
CA PHE A 34 4.18 -0.14 -9.18
C PHE A 34 3.55 1.23 -9.10
N MET A 35 3.74 1.87 -7.98
CA MET A 35 3.29 3.25 -7.76
C MET A 35 4.48 4.09 -7.34
N VAL A 36 4.39 5.41 -7.55
CA VAL A 36 5.52 6.30 -7.35
C VAL A 36 5.10 7.50 -6.53
N ARG A 37 5.96 7.87 -5.59
CA ARG A 37 5.84 9.16 -4.89
C ARG A 37 7.26 9.70 -4.70
N GLY A 38 7.59 10.79 -5.42
CA GLY A 38 8.95 11.31 -5.39
C GLY A 38 9.94 10.28 -5.89
N SER A 39 10.95 9.97 -5.11
CA SER A 39 11.96 8.99 -5.45
C SER A 39 11.57 7.56 -5.05
N ILE A 40 10.42 7.38 -4.42
CA ILE A 40 9.99 6.07 -3.95
C ILE A 40 9.24 5.36 -5.06
N ARG A 41 9.71 4.16 -5.39
CA ARG A 41 9.01 3.27 -6.32
C ARG A 41 8.53 2.06 -5.53
N LEU A 42 7.23 1.94 -5.40
CA LEU A 42 6.61 0.92 -4.58
C LEU A 42 5.99 -0.15 -5.46
N VAL A 43 6.56 -1.35 -5.43
CA VAL A 43 6.03 -2.48 -6.20
C VAL A 43 4.81 -3.03 -5.49
N LEU A 44 3.73 -3.22 -6.23
CA LEU A 44 2.47 -3.70 -5.66
C LEU A 44 2.43 -5.22 -5.67
N PRO A 45 1.91 -5.83 -4.60
CA PRO A 45 1.75 -7.28 -4.59
C PRO A 45 0.53 -7.72 -5.40
N ASN A 46 0.54 -8.98 -5.81
CA ASN A 46 -0.61 -9.62 -6.43
C ASN A 46 -1.07 -10.74 -5.49
N PRO A 47 -1.94 -10.42 -4.53
CA PRO A 47 -2.36 -11.43 -3.57
C PRO A 47 -3.22 -12.49 -4.25
N HIS A 48 -2.91 -13.75 -3.96
CA HIS A 48 -3.63 -14.87 -4.57
C HIS A 48 -5.06 -14.98 -4.08
N ARG A 49 -5.35 -14.42 -2.93
CA ARG A 49 -6.67 -14.54 -2.31
C ARG A 49 -7.40 -13.22 -2.17
N GLY A 50 -6.96 -12.24 -2.93
CA GLY A 50 -7.67 -10.98 -2.98
C GLY A 50 -7.38 -9.99 -1.88
N GLU A 51 -6.74 -10.41 -0.79
CA GLU A 51 -6.41 -9.52 0.32
C GLU A 51 -4.93 -9.51 0.61
N ILE A 52 -4.48 -8.34 1.05
CA ILE A 52 -3.12 -8.11 1.51
C ILE A 52 -3.16 -8.16 3.02
N GLY A 53 -2.51 -9.16 3.61
CA GLY A 53 -2.51 -9.33 5.05
C GLY A 53 -1.72 -8.25 5.77
N VAL A 54 -1.91 -8.19 7.07
CA VAL A 54 -1.30 -7.14 7.90
C VAL A 54 0.22 -7.14 7.82
N ASP A 55 0.85 -8.32 7.84
CA ASP A 55 2.32 -8.37 7.81
C ASP A 55 2.87 -7.82 6.50
N LEU A 56 2.25 -8.18 5.39
CA LEU A 56 2.66 -7.64 4.09
C LEU A 56 2.35 -6.15 4.01
N LEU A 57 1.21 -5.73 4.54
CA LEU A 57 0.86 -4.32 4.56
C LEU A 57 1.88 -3.50 5.34
N LYS A 58 2.33 -3.99 6.50
CA LYS A 58 3.37 -3.30 7.26
C LYS A 58 4.65 -3.12 6.46
N ARG A 59 5.02 -4.15 5.71
CA ARG A 59 6.21 -4.09 4.87
C ARG A 59 6.04 -3.06 3.76
N ILE A 60 4.86 -3.05 3.15
CA ILE A 60 4.54 -2.09 2.09
C ILE A 60 4.63 -0.66 2.63
N LEU A 61 4.03 -0.40 3.78
CA LEU A 61 4.04 0.94 4.37
C LEU A 61 5.46 1.39 4.69
N ARG A 62 6.29 0.46 5.19
CA ARG A 62 7.69 0.78 5.46
C ARG A 62 8.44 1.16 4.19
N GLN A 63 8.25 0.40 3.12
CA GLN A 63 8.88 0.70 1.84
C GLN A 63 8.37 2.00 1.25
N ALA A 64 7.12 2.31 1.51
CA ALA A 64 6.48 3.52 0.99
C ALA A 64 6.84 4.77 1.80
N GLY A 65 7.48 4.61 2.94
CA GLY A 65 7.77 5.74 3.81
C GLY A 65 6.53 6.29 4.50
N ILE A 66 5.52 5.45 4.70
CA ILE A 66 4.26 5.84 5.32
C ILE A 66 4.22 5.31 6.75
N GLU A 67 4.00 6.21 7.69
CA GLU A 67 3.77 5.78 9.08
C GLU A 67 2.40 5.13 9.21
N GLU A 68 2.30 4.16 10.11
CA GLU A 68 1.01 3.49 10.31
C GLU A 68 -0.08 4.48 10.69
N GLU A 69 0.27 5.50 11.45
CA GLU A 69 -0.68 6.53 11.84
C GLU A 69 -1.27 7.27 10.64
N GLU A 70 -0.42 7.57 9.66
CA GLU A 70 -0.89 8.20 8.43
C GLU A 70 -1.87 7.30 7.67
N TRP A 71 -1.54 6.03 7.64
CA TRP A 71 -2.38 5.05 6.95
C TRP A 71 -3.75 4.93 7.61
N LEU A 72 -3.78 5.00 8.93
CA LEU A 72 -4.99 4.79 9.70
C LEU A 72 -5.89 6.03 9.80
N GLU A 73 -5.43 7.17 9.33
CA GLU A 73 -6.23 8.40 9.35
C GLU A 73 -7.38 8.40 8.36
#